data_8d8ed71b4bd105b7198bc22b62266802
#
_entry.id   8d8ed71b4bd105b7198bc22b62266802
#
_cell.length_a   1.000
_cell.length_b   1.000
_cell.length_c   1.000
_cell.angle_alpha   90.00
_cell.angle_beta   90.00
_cell.angle_gamma   90.00
#
_symmetry.space_group_name_H-M   'P 1'
#
loop_
_entity.id
_entity.type
_entity.pdbx_description
1 polymer ?
#
loop_
_entity_poly.entity_id
_entity_poly.type
_entity_poly.pdbx_seq_one_letter_code
_entity_poly.pdbx_strand_id
1 'polypeptide(L)'
;MKTTSKMAKQETCKSFKIGDLVFAKVRGFKPWPAVITHDVDKKKQYTVCFYGSGEIGYILLKNLVPYLELKEEYSTEHHMKQAVFRRAMIEIDEVAEKAATEQQKTANNIKQSHPANNKENNMMLVYVPPSKVFGIDINYNKPETFENAAAEQSWMDESRKEANLLKQQLLLGQKDPRSLPGRVVAEPSSKETTKQEEVKLQQEIKKLEEAMFIERDLVHLTAVVRCCLNQRRANVGRCFTNLKLLKKLDVTKLMLLRNPQSVETIRSMRRYLGNLKVWKMDASAEAAFIKQAKIIREEASFIYERFQTVLNLAEGEDFWPDFCNEVKIYKAITKFIKPNLRIAMDESTYNNLVEATQGNTLAPAKE
;
A
#
# COMPACT_ATOMS: atom_id res chain seq x y z
N MET A 1 -12.63 -48.41 -27.41
CA MET A 1 -13.84 -47.71 -26.93
C MET A 1 -13.42 -46.39 -26.32
N LYS A 2 -13.75 -45.29 -27.00
CA LYS A 2 -13.46 -43.91 -26.53
C LYS A 2 -14.63 -43.47 -25.67
N THR A 3 -14.42 -43.31 -24.37
CA THR A 3 -15.38 -42.68 -23.46
C THR A 3 -15.14 -41.18 -23.45
N THR A 4 -15.95 -40.48 -24.22
CA THR A 4 -16.10 -39.02 -24.13
C THR A 4 -16.88 -38.68 -22.87
N SER A 5 -16.22 -38.19 -21.84
CA SER A 5 -16.86 -37.60 -20.66
C SER A 5 -17.54 -36.30 -21.07
N LYS A 6 -18.87 -36.28 -20.98
CA LYS A 6 -19.70 -35.09 -21.12
C LYS A 6 -19.38 -34.11 -19.99
N MET A 7 -18.77 -32.98 -20.35
CA MET A 7 -18.70 -31.83 -19.44
C MET A 7 -20.12 -31.35 -19.11
N ALA A 8 -20.51 -31.45 -17.86
CA ALA A 8 -21.72 -30.85 -17.35
C ALA A 8 -21.67 -29.33 -17.58
N LYS A 9 -22.74 -28.77 -18.17
CA LYS A 9 -22.95 -27.33 -18.29
C LYS A 9 -23.11 -26.77 -16.90
N GLN A 10 -22.05 -26.14 -16.36
CA GLN A 10 -22.12 -25.31 -15.15
C GLN A 10 -22.83 -24.00 -15.51
N GLU A 11 -23.82 -23.64 -14.73
CA GLU A 11 -24.43 -22.32 -14.72
C GLU A 11 -23.34 -21.30 -14.35
N THR A 12 -22.94 -20.51 -15.34
CA THR A 12 -21.90 -19.50 -15.18
C THR A 12 -22.41 -18.38 -14.28
N CYS A 13 -21.76 -18.18 -13.14
CA CYS A 13 -21.90 -16.98 -12.32
C CYS A 13 -21.76 -15.75 -13.22
N LYS A 14 -22.80 -14.88 -13.24
CA LYS A 14 -22.92 -13.81 -14.24
C LYS A 14 -21.96 -12.64 -14.01
N SER A 15 -21.33 -12.53 -12.83
CA SER A 15 -20.32 -11.53 -12.52
C SER A 15 -19.61 -11.87 -11.20
N PHE A 16 -18.36 -11.43 -11.07
CA PHE A 16 -17.59 -11.44 -9.81
C PHE A 16 -17.50 -10.03 -9.25
N LYS A 17 -17.31 -9.93 -7.93
CA LYS A 17 -17.08 -8.67 -7.20
C LYS A 17 -15.64 -8.59 -6.74
N ILE A 18 -15.20 -7.38 -6.44
CA ILE A 18 -13.89 -7.16 -5.80
C ILE A 18 -13.90 -7.89 -4.44
N GLY A 19 -12.83 -8.66 -4.19
CA GLY A 19 -12.69 -9.51 -3.01
C GLY A 19 -13.12 -10.97 -3.21
N ASP A 20 -13.80 -11.31 -4.32
CA ASP A 20 -14.18 -12.69 -4.59
C ASP A 20 -12.96 -13.57 -4.82
N LEU A 21 -12.96 -14.74 -4.18
CA LEU A 21 -11.91 -15.75 -4.29
C LEU A 21 -12.21 -16.67 -5.48
N VAL A 22 -11.24 -16.82 -6.36
CA VAL A 22 -11.41 -17.51 -7.64
C VAL A 22 -10.22 -18.40 -7.99
N PHE A 23 -10.46 -19.40 -8.84
CA PHE A 23 -9.41 -19.97 -9.67
C PHE A 23 -9.37 -19.23 -10.99
N ALA A 24 -8.22 -18.68 -11.35
CA ALA A 24 -7.99 -17.95 -12.57
C ALA A 24 -7.12 -18.77 -13.54
N LYS A 25 -7.62 -18.98 -14.75
CA LYS A 25 -6.91 -19.77 -15.79
C LYS A 25 -6.18 -18.86 -16.76
N VAL A 26 -4.85 -18.93 -16.72
CA VAL A 26 -3.96 -18.29 -17.69
C VAL A 26 -3.61 -19.29 -18.81
N ARG A 27 -3.49 -18.81 -20.05
CA ARG A 27 -3.12 -19.67 -21.20
C ARG A 27 -1.75 -20.32 -20.97
N GLY A 28 -1.69 -21.64 -21.07
CA GLY A 28 -0.47 -22.42 -20.85
C GLY A 28 -0.20 -22.81 -19.40
N PHE A 29 -1.02 -22.34 -18.45
CA PHE A 29 -0.90 -22.67 -17.03
C PHE A 29 -2.16 -23.39 -16.54
N LYS A 30 -2.03 -24.09 -15.42
CA LYS A 30 -3.18 -24.64 -14.68
C LYS A 30 -3.97 -23.52 -14.03
N PRO A 31 -5.26 -23.73 -13.69
CA PRO A 31 -6.00 -22.77 -12.87
C PRO A 31 -5.27 -22.51 -11.56
N TRP A 32 -5.13 -21.22 -11.19
CA TRP A 32 -4.34 -20.79 -10.06
C TRP A 32 -5.19 -20.00 -9.08
N PRO A 33 -5.02 -20.18 -7.74
CA PRO A 33 -5.75 -19.43 -6.74
C PRO A 33 -5.48 -17.93 -6.86
N ALA A 34 -6.55 -17.12 -6.85
CA ALA A 34 -6.46 -15.68 -6.99
C ALA A 34 -7.63 -14.96 -6.32
N VAL A 35 -7.50 -13.66 -6.10
CA VAL A 35 -8.57 -12.77 -5.64
C VAL A 35 -8.83 -11.69 -6.68
N ILE A 36 -10.10 -11.33 -6.87
CA ILE A 36 -10.50 -10.21 -7.73
C ILE A 36 -10.11 -8.90 -7.02
N THR A 37 -9.27 -8.08 -7.64
CA THR A 37 -8.79 -6.82 -7.08
C THR A 37 -9.46 -5.60 -7.71
N HIS A 38 -9.86 -5.69 -8.97
CA HIS A 38 -10.61 -4.62 -9.66
C HIS A 38 -11.71 -5.23 -10.52
N ASP A 39 -12.74 -4.44 -10.71
CA ASP A 39 -13.88 -4.77 -11.56
C ASP A 39 -13.51 -4.79 -13.05
N VAL A 40 -14.47 -5.16 -13.89
CA VAL A 40 -14.29 -5.37 -15.33
C VAL A 40 -13.80 -4.10 -16.01
N ASP A 41 -12.70 -4.20 -16.75
CA ASP A 41 -12.15 -3.13 -17.57
C ASP A 41 -12.91 -2.97 -18.91
N LYS A 42 -12.51 -1.97 -19.72
CA LYS A 42 -13.06 -1.71 -21.07
C LYS A 42 -12.88 -2.91 -22.02
N LYS A 43 -11.96 -3.83 -21.73
CA LYS A 43 -11.69 -5.07 -22.50
C LYS A 43 -12.44 -6.28 -21.96
N LYS A 44 -13.37 -6.09 -21.03
CA LYS A 44 -14.13 -7.13 -20.33
C LYS A 44 -13.24 -8.13 -19.57
N GLN A 45 -12.13 -7.64 -18.99
CA GLN A 45 -11.19 -8.42 -18.17
C GLN A 45 -11.27 -7.98 -16.71
N TYR A 46 -11.26 -8.95 -15.81
CA TYR A 46 -11.08 -8.73 -14.37
C TYR A 46 -9.60 -8.63 -14.04
N THR A 47 -9.25 -7.74 -13.13
CA THR A 47 -7.90 -7.74 -12.57
C THR A 47 -7.87 -8.66 -11.36
N VAL A 48 -6.97 -9.62 -11.37
CA VAL A 48 -6.79 -10.59 -10.28
C VAL A 48 -5.38 -10.51 -9.72
N CYS A 49 -5.24 -10.78 -8.42
CA CYS A 49 -3.96 -11.00 -7.76
C CYS A 49 -3.82 -12.49 -7.43
N PHE A 50 -2.73 -13.12 -7.90
CA PHE A 50 -2.46 -14.54 -7.69
C PHE A 50 -1.82 -14.77 -6.33
N TYR A 51 -2.37 -15.69 -5.55
CA TYR A 51 -1.79 -16.11 -4.27
C TYR A 51 -0.46 -16.86 -4.49
N GLY A 52 0.42 -16.80 -3.51
CA GLY A 52 1.74 -17.42 -3.53
C GLY A 52 2.80 -16.68 -4.35
N SER A 53 2.43 -16.06 -5.49
CA SER A 53 3.35 -15.26 -6.32
C SER A 53 3.17 -13.76 -6.15
N GLY A 54 1.96 -13.30 -5.77
CA GLY A 54 1.61 -11.87 -5.68
C GLY A 54 1.52 -11.16 -7.05
N GLU A 55 1.56 -11.91 -8.16
CA GLU A 55 1.47 -11.35 -9.51
C GLU A 55 0.05 -10.89 -9.83
N ILE A 56 -0.05 -9.85 -10.66
CA ILE A 56 -1.33 -9.33 -11.14
C ILE A 56 -1.58 -9.83 -12.57
N GLY A 57 -2.80 -10.31 -12.82
CA GLY A 57 -3.23 -10.75 -14.14
C GLY A 57 -4.55 -10.15 -14.58
N TYR A 58 -4.76 -10.07 -15.91
CA TYR A 58 -5.99 -9.61 -16.53
C TYR A 58 -6.71 -10.79 -17.15
N ILE A 59 -7.84 -11.19 -16.58
CA ILE A 59 -8.49 -12.46 -16.87
C ILE A 59 -9.92 -12.24 -17.37
N LEU A 60 -10.29 -12.89 -18.45
CA LEU A 60 -11.67 -12.89 -18.96
C LEU A 60 -12.58 -13.72 -18.05
N LEU A 61 -13.84 -13.30 -17.89
CA LEU A 61 -14.86 -13.99 -17.09
C LEU A 61 -14.91 -15.50 -17.33
N LYS A 62 -14.84 -15.95 -18.58
CA LYS A 62 -14.86 -17.38 -18.95
C LYS A 62 -13.69 -18.21 -18.40
N ASN A 63 -12.65 -17.55 -17.92
CA ASN A 63 -11.44 -18.16 -17.36
C ASN A 63 -11.37 -18.00 -15.83
N LEU A 64 -12.43 -17.53 -15.20
CA LEU A 64 -12.59 -17.39 -13.76
C LEU A 64 -13.65 -18.37 -13.27
N VAL A 65 -13.37 -19.02 -12.15
CA VAL A 65 -14.28 -19.96 -11.50
C VAL A 65 -14.25 -19.70 -10.00
N PRO A 66 -15.40 -19.74 -9.28
CA PRO A 66 -15.44 -19.55 -7.84
C PRO A 66 -14.54 -20.55 -7.10
N TYR A 67 -13.76 -20.06 -6.14
CA TYR A 67 -12.78 -20.89 -5.41
C TYR A 67 -13.43 -22.07 -4.68
N LEU A 68 -14.50 -21.78 -3.90
CA LEU A 68 -15.14 -22.80 -3.06
C LEU A 68 -15.78 -23.94 -3.85
N GLU A 69 -16.24 -23.69 -5.08
CA GLU A 69 -16.92 -24.71 -5.90
C GLU A 69 -15.96 -25.74 -6.46
N LEU A 70 -14.71 -25.37 -6.74
CA LEU A 70 -13.73 -26.24 -7.39
C LEU A 70 -12.48 -26.52 -6.55
N LYS A 71 -12.49 -26.14 -5.27
CA LYS A 71 -11.38 -26.38 -4.35
C LYS A 71 -10.96 -27.85 -4.33
N GLU A 72 -11.91 -28.76 -4.21
CA GLU A 72 -11.64 -30.21 -4.15
C GLU A 72 -11.07 -30.76 -5.46
N GLU A 73 -11.56 -30.26 -6.59
CA GLU A 73 -11.08 -30.68 -7.92
C GLU A 73 -9.62 -30.28 -8.18
N TYR A 74 -9.21 -29.08 -7.70
CA TYR A 74 -7.85 -28.57 -7.92
C TYR A 74 -6.89 -28.84 -6.76
N SER A 75 -7.34 -29.30 -5.59
CA SER A 75 -6.51 -29.67 -4.44
C SER A 75 -5.93 -31.08 -4.51
N THR A 76 -5.73 -31.64 -5.69
CA THR A 76 -5.20 -33.01 -5.86
C THR A 76 -3.75 -33.10 -5.40
N GLU A 77 -3.33 -34.28 -4.90
CA GLU A 77 -1.94 -34.53 -4.49
C GLU A 77 -0.91 -34.15 -5.55
N HIS A 78 -1.25 -34.35 -6.84
CA HIS A 78 -0.38 -33.99 -7.96
C HIS A 78 -0.14 -32.46 -8.05
N HIS A 79 -1.17 -31.64 -7.78
CA HIS A 79 -1.04 -30.19 -7.80
C HIS A 79 -0.31 -29.69 -6.55
N MET A 80 -0.55 -30.29 -5.41
CA MET A 80 0.08 -29.93 -4.13
C MET A 80 1.57 -30.29 -4.04
N LYS A 81 2.11 -31.10 -4.96
CA LYS A 81 3.57 -31.35 -5.05
C LYS A 81 4.37 -30.10 -5.42
N GLN A 82 3.77 -29.13 -6.11
CA GLN A 82 4.43 -27.85 -6.42
C GLN A 82 4.40 -26.94 -5.19
N ALA A 83 5.57 -26.60 -4.65
CA ALA A 83 5.70 -25.81 -3.42
C ALA A 83 5.00 -24.45 -3.50
N VAL A 84 5.09 -23.75 -4.66
CA VAL A 84 4.45 -22.44 -4.85
C VAL A 84 2.92 -22.56 -4.92
N PHE A 85 2.40 -23.58 -5.59
CA PHE A 85 0.96 -23.84 -5.65
C PHE A 85 0.39 -24.21 -4.28
N ARG A 86 1.10 -25.06 -3.53
CA ARG A 86 0.71 -25.43 -2.16
C ARG A 86 0.64 -24.20 -1.24
N ARG A 87 1.63 -23.30 -1.34
CA ARG A 87 1.62 -22.03 -0.60
C ARG A 87 0.41 -21.16 -0.99
N ALA A 88 0.14 -21.04 -2.30
CA ALA A 88 -1.01 -20.29 -2.78
C ALA A 88 -2.34 -20.84 -2.28
N MET A 89 -2.47 -22.19 -2.18
CA MET A 89 -3.66 -22.84 -1.63
C MET A 89 -3.82 -22.58 -0.13
N ILE A 90 -2.73 -22.60 0.64
CA ILE A 90 -2.76 -22.28 2.08
C ILE A 90 -3.19 -20.82 2.28
N GLU A 91 -2.59 -19.88 1.54
CA GLU A 91 -2.91 -18.46 1.65
C GLU A 91 -4.40 -18.16 1.33
N ILE A 92 -4.97 -18.77 0.27
CA ILE A 92 -6.38 -18.56 -0.10
C ILE A 92 -7.33 -19.26 0.90
N ASP A 93 -6.95 -20.41 1.46
CA ASP A 93 -7.74 -21.11 2.47
C ASP A 93 -7.85 -20.30 3.76
N GLU A 94 -6.76 -19.70 4.22
CA GLU A 94 -6.79 -18.81 5.39
C GLU A 94 -7.74 -17.62 5.19
N VAL A 95 -7.80 -17.08 3.98
CA VAL A 95 -8.71 -15.98 3.65
C VAL A 95 -10.16 -16.46 3.55
N ALA A 96 -10.40 -17.62 2.96
CA ALA A 96 -11.73 -18.23 2.86
C ALA A 96 -12.31 -18.60 4.23
N GLU A 97 -11.49 -19.15 5.13
CA GLU A 97 -11.90 -19.48 6.50
C GLU A 97 -12.23 -18.24 7.33
N LYS A 98 -11.45 -17.17 7.18
CA LYS A 98 -11.76 -15.88 7.82
C LYS A 98 -13.08 -15.32 7.34
N ALA A 99 -13.35 -15.32 6.03
CA ALA A 99 -14.60 -14.87 5.45
C ALA A 99 -15.81 -15.71 5.91
N ALA A 100 -15.66 -17.04 6.02
CA ALA A 100 -16.70 -17.94 6.51
C ALA A 100 -17.00 -17.73 8.01
N THR A 101 -15.95 -17.47 8.81
CA THR A 101 -16.08 -17.19 10.24
C THR A 101 -16.78 -15.86 10.51
N GLU A 102 -16.56 -14.86 9.67
CA GLU A 102 -17.26 -13.57 9.73
C GLU A 102 -18.74 -13.69 9.36
N GLN A 103 -19.08 -14.51 8.36
CA GLN A 103 -20.49 -14.79 8.00
C GLN A 103 -21.24 -15.56 9.09
N GLN A 104 -20.57 -16.46 9.82
CA GLN A 104 -21.18 -17.19 10.94
C GLN A 104 -21.36 -16.31 12.19
N LYS A 105 -20.47 -15.36 12.44
CA LYS A 105 -20.60 -14.40 13.56
C LYS A 105 -21.78 -13.43 13.33
N THR A 106 -22.04 -13.05 12.10
CA THR A 106 -23.23 -12.22 11.75
C THR A 106 -24.56 -12.97 11.89
N ALA A 107 -24.58 -14.29 11.70
CA ALA A 107 -25.78 -15.12 11.88
C ALA A 107 -26.12 -15.42 13.36
N ASN A 108 -25.13 -15.50 14.23
CA ASN A 108 -25.33 -15.83 15.65
C ASN A 108 -25.59 -14.61 16.57
N ASN A 109 -25.41 -13.38 16.07
CA ASN A 109 -25.64 -12.15 16.85
C ASN A 109 -27.09 -11.59 16.75
N ILE A 110 -28.03 -12.34 16.16
CA ILE A 110 -29.45 -11.90 16.06
C ILE A 110 -30.27 -12.25 17.31
N LYS A 111 -29.70 -12.90 18.32
CA LYS A 111 -30.42 -13.25 19.56
C LYS A 111 -29.70 -12.77 20.81
N GLN A 112 -29.62 -11.49 21.03
CA GLN A 112 -29.61 -10.85 22.36
C GLN A 112 -29.81 -9.35 22.20
N SER A 113 -31.06 -8.94 22.17
CA SER A 113 -31.48 -7.54 22.25
C SER A 113 -31.49 -7.10 23.70
N HIS A 114 -30.57 -6.24 24.10
CA HIS A 114 -30.76 -5.30 25.19
C HIS A 114 -31.21 -3.94 24.66
N PRO A 115 -32.03 -3.17 25.41
CA PRO A 115 -32.71 -1.99 24.88
C PRO A 115 -31.72 -0.88 24.51
N ALA A 116 -31.87 -0.38 23.28
CA ALA A 116 -31.08 0.69 22.73
C ALA A 116 -31.33 1.99 23.53
N ASN A 117 -30.33 2.40 24.29
CA ASN A 117 -30.12 3.80 24.59
C ASN A 117 -29.62 4.47 23.31
N ASN A 118 -30.31 5.49 22.81
CA ASN A 118 -29.90 6.35 21.70
C ASN A 118 -28.62 7.11 22.08
N LYS A 119 -27.47 6.44 22.13
CA LYS A 119 -26.16 7.10 22.12
C LYS A 119 -25.86 7.39 20.66
N GLU A 120 -25.80 8.67 20.32
CA GLU A 120 -25.23 9.11 19.05
C GLU A 120 -23.87 8.41 18.88
N ASN A 121 -23.78 7.57 17.86
CA ASN A 121 -22.57 6.79 17.57
C ASN A 121 -21.49 7.74 17.05
N ASN A 122 -20.63 8.21 17.94
CA ASN A 122 -19.57 9.17 17.64
C ASN A 122 -18.21 8.44 17.68
N MET A 123 -18.03 7.47 16.78
CA MET A 123 -16.81 6.70 16.64
C MET A 123 -15.93 7.24 15.53
N MET A 124 -14.65 7.45 15.83
CA MET A 124 -13.61 7.74 14.85
C MET A 124 -12.96 6.44 14.38
N LEU A 125 -12.98 6.18 13.07
CA LEU A 125 -12.39 4.98 12.50
C LEU A 125 -10.89 5.16 12.20
N VAL A 126 -10.11 4.11 12.44
CA VAL A 126 -8.66 4.06 12.22
C VAL A 126 -8.29 2.76 11.53
N TYR A 127 -7.62 2.85 10.37
CA TYR A 127 -7.04 1.70 9.69
C TYR A 127 -5.58 1.51 10.11
N VAL A 128 -5.28 0.38 10.74
CA VAL A 128 -3.92 0.01 11.14
C VAL A 128 -3.44 -1.13 10.23
N PRO A 129 -2.45 -0.89 9.36
CA PRO A 129 -1.93 -1.94 8.48
C PRO A 129 -1.43 -3.18 9.23
N PRO A 130 -1.58 -4.39 8.67
CA PRO A 130 -1.93 -4.65 7.28
C PRO A 130 -3.43 -4.71 6.98
N SER A 131 -4.33 -4.88 7.95
CA SER A 131 -5.75 -5.12 7.64
C SER A 131 -6.67 -4.94 8.84
N LYS A 132 -6.30 -4.15 9.87
CA LYS A 132 -7.12 -3.98 11.08
C LYS A 132 -7.77 -2.62 11.11
N VAL A 133 -9.09 -2.60 11.34
CA VAL A 133 -9.85 -1.39 11.60
C VAL A 133 -10.20 -1.34 13.08
N PHE A 134 -9.97 -0.19 13.69
CA PHE A 134 -10.36 0.09 15.07
C PHE A 134 -11.29 1.30 15.09
N GLY A 135 -12.24 1.30 16.02
CA GLY A 135 -13.06 2.45 16.35
C GLY A 135 -12.58 3.08 17.65
N ILE A 136 -12.40 4.39 17.66
CA ILE A 136 -12.12 5.17 18.88
C ILE A 136 -13.42 5.86 19.29
N ASP A 137 -13.93 5.55 20.48
CA ASP A 137 -15.12 6.20 21.02
C ASP A 137 -14.78 7.61 21.48
N ILE A 138 -15.36 8.63 20.78
CA ILE A 138 -15.19 10.03 21.12
C ILE A 138 -16.02 10.38 22.37
N ASN A 139 -17.11 9.66 22.63
CA ASN A 139 -17.96 9.87 23.80
C ASN A 139 -17.48 9.13 25.06
N TYR A 140 -16.29 8.52 24.99
CA TYR A 140 -15.72 7.83 26.15
C TYR A 140 -15.60 8.77 27.35
N ASN A 141 -16.20 8.38 28.48
CA ASN A 141 -16.31 9.19 29.72
C ASN A 141 -17.04 10.53 29.54
N LYS A 142 -18.01 10.63 28.60
CA LYS A 142 -18.86 11.83 28.48
C LYS A 142 -19.65 12.03 29.79
N PRO A 143 -19.58 13.25 30.41
CA PRO A 143 -20.42 13.58 31.57
C PRO A 143 -21.90 13.45 31.24
N GLU A 144 -22.71 13.06 32.22
CA GLU A 144 -24.17 12.94 32.05
C GLU A 144 -24.85 14.31 31.86
N THR A 145 -24.30 15.37 32.48
CA THR A 145 -24.82 16.73 32.43
C THR A 145 -23.70 17.75 32.25
N PHE A 146 -23.97 18.82 31.51
CA PHE A 146 -23.08 19.97 31.34
C PHE A 146 -23.76 21.21 31.88
N GLU A 147 -22.96 22.17 32.39
CA GLU A 147 -23.47 23.43 32.90
C GLU A 147 -24.16 24.29 31.83
N ASN A 148 -23.63 24.23 30.58
CA ASN A 148 -24.16 24.94 29.42
C ASN A 148 -23.68 24.31 28.13
N ALA A 149 -24.29 24.71 26.99
CA ALA A 149 -23.93 24.20 25.66
C ALA A 149 -22.47 24.53 25.27
N ALA A 150 -21.89 25.61 25.77
CA ALA A 150 -20.50 25.97 25.49
C ALA A 150 -19.54 25.02 26.20
N ALA A 151 -19.84 24.57 27.42
CA ALA A 151 -19.06 23.56 28.14
C ALA A 151 -19.14 22.19 27.42
N GLU A 152 -20.31 21.80 26.91
CA GLU A 152 -20.45 20.58 26.11
C GLU A 152 -19.61 20.64 24.83
N GLN A 153 -19.65 21.77 24.10
CA GLN A 153 -18.88 21.95 22.88
C GLN A 153 -17.37 21.91 23.17
N SER A 154 -16.91 22.58 24.22
CA SER A 154 -15.51 22.57 24.63
C SER A 154 -15.02 21.15 24.96
N TRP A 155 -15.83 20.38 25.69
CA TRP A 155 -15.53 18.99 26.01
C TRP A 155 -15.45 18.13 24.75
N MET A 156 -16.38 18.29 23.81
CA MET A 156 -16.39 17.56 22.53
C MET A 156 -15.14 17.86 21.69
N ASP A 157 -14.71 19.13 21.66
CA ASP A 157 -13.51 19.53 20.91
C ASP A 157 -12.24 18.96 21.53
N GLU A 158 -12.18 18.91 22.87
CA GLU A 158 -11.06 18.31 23.60
C GLU A 158 -11.03 16.78 23.42
N SER A 159 -12.18 16.11 23.55
CA SER A 159 -12.29 14.68 23.31
C SER A 159 -11.90 14.28 21.87
N ARG A 160 -12.25 15.11 20.87
CA ARG A 160 -11.79 14.90 19.48
C ARG A 160 -10.29 15.09 19.32
N LYS A 161 -9.69 16.07 20.00
CA LYS A 161 -8.22 16.24 20.00
C LYS A 161 -7.52 15.03 20.60
N GLU A 162 -8.01 14.53 21.73
CA GLU A 162 -7.49 13.31 22.34
C GLU A 162 -7.67 12.06 21.46
N ALA A 163 -8.82 11.93 20.78
CA ALA A 163 -9.07 10.83 19.86
C ALA A 163 -8.11 10.88 18.66
N ASN A 164 -7.82 12.07 18.11
CA ASN A 164 -6.84 12.26 17.06
C ASN A 164 -5.41 11.91 17.52
N LEU A 165 -5.03 12.31 18.74
CA LEU A 165 -3.74 11.94 19.31
C LEU A 165 -3.65 10.42 19.49
N LEU A 166 -4.72 9.80 20.00
CA LEU A 166 -4.78 8.33 20.14
C LEU A 166 -4.71 7.62 18.77
N LYS A 167 -5.39 8.15 17.74
CA LYS A 167 -5.28 7.66 16.35
C LYS A 167 -3.82 7.64 15.91
N GLN A 168 -3.08 8.71 16.12
CA GLN A 168 -1.66 8.78 15.77
C GLN A 168 -0.82 7.77 16.57
N GLN A 169 -1.05 7.62 17.87
CA GLN A 169 -0.34 6.65 18.70
C GLN A 169 -0.59 5.20 18.28
N LEU A 170 -1.81 4.87 17.81
CA LEU A 170 -2.15 3.56 17.25
C LEU A 170 -1.46 3.34 15.90
N LEU A 171 -1.46 4.34 15.02
CA LEU A 171 -0.78 4.29 13.71
C LEU A 171 0.74 4.14 13.85
N LEU A 172 1.33 4.68 14.90
CA LEU A 172 2.75 4.57 15.20
C LEU A 172 3.11 3.29 16.00
N GLY A 173 2.10 2.56 16.46
CA GLY A 173 2.30 1.38 17.31
C GLY A 173 2.84 1.71 18.71
N GLN A 174 2.68 2.97 19.16
CA GLN A 174 3.10 3.44 20.50
C GLN A 174 2.13 2.95 21.58
N LYS A 175 0.87 2.75 21.23
CA LYS A 175 -0.13 2.14 22.12
C LYS A 175 -0.70 0.87 21.52
N ASP A 176 -0.95 -0.12 22.36
CA ASP A 176 -1.68 -1.33 21.97
C ASP A 176 -3.18 -1.04 22.09
N PRO A 177 -3.99 -1.26 21.04
CA PRO A 177 -5.44 -1.13 21.11
C PRO A 177 -6.07 -1.92 22.25
N ARG A 178 -5.47 -3.06 22.60
CA ARG A 178 -5.94 -3.93 23.68
C ARG A 178 -5.76 -3.35 25.10
N SER A 179 -4.88 -2.37 25.25
CA SER A 179 -4.63 -1.72 26.53
C SER A 179 -5.67 -0.66 26.89
N LEU A 180 -6.62 -0.38 25.99
CA LEU A 180 -7.64 0.66 26.13
C LEU A 180 -9.06 0.11 25.97
N PRO A 181 -9.47 -0.84 26.84
CA PRO A 181 -10.81 -1.45 26.75
C PRO A 181 -11.90 -0.39 26.95
N GLY A 182 -12.93 -0.43 26.12
CA GLY A 182 -14.06 0.50 26.17
C GLY A 182 -13.84 1.80 25.38
N ARG A 183 -12.60 2.30 25.23
CA ARG A 183 -12.28 3.45 24.39
C ARG A 183 -11.91 3.06 22.96
N VAL A 184 -11.26 1.90 22.77
CA VAL A 184 -10.87 1.38 21.47
C VAL A 184 -11.57 0.05 21.24
N VAL A 185 -12.37 -0.01 20.17
CA VAL A 185 -13.12 -1.20 19.76
C VAL A 185 -12.48 -1.78 18.52
N ALA A 186 -12.18 -3.08 18.53
CA ALA A 186 -11.69 -3.79 17.35
C ALA A 186 -12.87 -4.12 16.43
N GLU A 187 -12.73 -3.82 15.12
CA GLU A 187 -13.72 -4.13 14.10
C GLU A 187 -15.14 -3.66 14.47
N PRO A 188 -15.34 -2.32 14.65
CA PRO A 188 -16.64 -1.79 15.04
C PRO A 188 -17.70 -2.15 14.00
N SER A 189 -18.90 -2.52 14.46
CA SER A 189 -20.00 -2.87 13.57
C SER A 189 -20.55 -1.62 12.87
N SER A 190 -21.18 -1.79 11.69
CA SER A 190 -21.83 -0.68 10.95
C SER A 190 -22.98 -0.02 11.74
N LYS A 191 -23.40 -0.58 12.87
CA LYS A 191 -24.36 0.04 13.79
C LYS A 191 -23.68 1.03 14.75
N GLU A 192 -22.39 0.89 14.96
CA GLU A 192 -21.56 1.71 15.87
C GLU A 192 -20.85 2.83 15.13
N THR A 193 -20.90 2.84 13.80
CA THR A 193 -20.21 3.80 12.94
C THR A 193 -21.20 4.63 12.14
N THR A 194 -20.83 5.86 11.82
CA THR A 194 -21.59 6.69 10.88
C THR A 194 -21.14 6.43 9.46
N LYS A 195 -22.06 6.50 8.49
CA LYS A 195 -21.71 6.38 7.06
C LYS A 195 -20.62 7.38 6.62
N GLN A 196 -20.57 8.55 7.26
CA GLN A 196 -19.56 9.57 6.96
C GLN A 196 -18.17 9.11 7.37
N GLU A 197 -18.01 8.49 8.55
CA GLU A 197 -16.72 7.96 9.01
C GLU A 197 -16.27 6.74 8.17
N GLU A 198 -17.20 5.90 7.76
CA GLU A 198 -16.90 4.79 6.84
C GLU A 198 -16.39 5.31 5.49
N VAL A 199 -17.02 6.35 4.92
CA VAL A 199 -16.59 6.97 3.66
C VAL A 199 -15.20 7.61 3.83
N LYS A 200 -14.94 8.30 4.95
CA LYS A 200 -13.62 8.88 5.23
C LYS A 200 -12.56 7.79 5.33
N LEU A 201 -12.82 6.72 6.06
CA LEU A 201 -11.91 5.59 6.18
C LEU A 201 -11.59 4.98 4.82
N GLN A 202 -12.60 4.75 3.97
CA GLN A 202 -12.40 4.23 2.62
C GLN A 202 -11.54 5.16 1.75
N GLN A 203 -11.72 6.46 1.89
CA GLN A 203 -10.89 7.45 1.19
C GLN A 203 -9.44 7.45 1.71
N GLU A 204 -9.23 7.31 3.03
CA GLU A 204 -7.89 7.19 3.62
C GLU A 204 -7.19 5.92 3.13
N ILE A 205 -7.88 4.78 3.12
CA ILE A 205 -7.34 3.50 2.63
C ILE A 205 -6.97 3.63 1.15
N LYS A 206 -7.85 4.19 0.32
CA LYS A 206 -7.60 4.38 -1.11
C LYS A 206 -6.39 5.26 -1.37
N LYS A 207 -6.24 6.38 -0.65
CA LYS A 207 -5.06 7.26 -0.75
C LYS A 207 -3.78 6.52 -0.35
N LEU A 208 -3.83 5.69 0.69
CA LEU A 208 -2.69 4.88 1.11
C LEU A 208 -2.30 3.87 0.04
N GLU A 209 -3.27 3.16 -0.56
CA GLU A 209 -3.02 2.21 -1.64
C GLU A 209 -2.42 2.90 -2.87
N GLU A 210 -2.96 4.05 -3.29
CA GLU A 210 -2.42 4.86 -4.39
C GLU A 210 -0.97 5.27 -4.11
N ALA A 211 -0.67 5.74 -2.89
CA ALA A 211 0.69 6.09 -2.49
C ALA A 211 1.65 4.88 -2.54
N MET A 212 1.20 3.72 -2.08
CA MET A 212 2.00 2.48 -2.13
C MET A 212 2.27 2.04 -3.58
N PHE A 213 1.32 2.20 -4.50
CA PHE A 213 1.54 1.93 -5.92
C PHE A 213 2.57 2.88 -6.54
N ILE A 214 2.49 4.18 -6.25
CA ILE A 214 3.45 5.17 -6.73
C ILE A 214 4.86 4.85 -6.19
N GLU A 215 4.98 4.52 -4.92
CA GLU A 215 6.27 4.16 -4.30
C GLU A 215 6.86 2.87 -4.90
N ARG A 216 6.05 1.86 -5.12
CA ARG A 216 6.45 0.63 -5.82
C ARG A 216 6.97 0.95 -7.22
N ASP A 217 6.27 1.79 -7.97
CA ASP A 217 6.64 2.15 -9.32
C ASP A 217 7.93 2.99 -9.33
N LEU A 218 8.13 3.89 -8.36
CA LEU A 218 9.40 4.62 -8.16
C LEU A 218 10.57 3.65 -8.01
N VAL A 219 10.45 2.68 -7.10
CA VAL A 219 11.51 1.68 -6.84
C VAL A 219 11.75 0.80 -8.07
N HIS A 220 10.68 0.32 -8.69
CA HIS A 220 10.77 -0.54 -9.87
C HIS A 220 11.42 0.18 -11.06
N LEU A 221 10.95 1.37 -11.42
CA LEU A 221 11.45 2.11 -12.57
C LEU A 221 12.91 2.52 -12.39
N THR A 222 13.30 2.96 -11.19
CA THR A 222 14.71 3.30 -10.89
C THR A 222 15.61 2.06 -10.94
N ALA A 223 15.14 0.90 -10.46
CA ALA A 223 15.88 -0.35 -10.60
C ALA A 223 16.06 -0.74 -12.07
N VAL A 224 15.01 -0.61 -12.90
CA VAL A 224 15.10 -0.88 -14.35
C VAL A 224 16.07 0.09 -15.02
N VAL A 225 16.02 1.39 -14.72
CA VAL A 225 16.97 2.39 -15.26
C VAL A 225 18.41 1.98 -14.94
N ARG A 226 18.69 1.63 -13.70
CA ARG A 226 20.02 1.14 -13.29
C ARG A 226 20.45 -0.11 -14.05
N CYS A 227 19.55 -1.07 -14.26
CA CYS A 227 19.82 -2.30 -14.99
C CYS A 227 20.04 -2.07 -16.50
N CYS A 228 19.35 -1.08 -17.09
CA CYS A 228 19.49 -0.77 -18.52
C CYS A 228 20.87 -0.24 -18.91
N LEU A 229 21.60 0.36 -17.97
CA LEU A 229 22.85 1.07 -18.21
C LEU A 229 24.02 0.37 -17.49
N ASN A 230 24.14 -0.93 -17.62
CA ASN A 230 25.23 -1.67 -17.03
C ASN A 230 26.52 -1.57 -17.87
N GLN A 231 27.66 -2.00 -17.30
CA GLN A 231 28.98 -1.91 -17.93
C GLN A 231 29.12 -2.73 -19.24
N ARG A 232 28.33 -3.78 -19.40
CA ARG A 232 28.44 -4.69 -20.55
C ARG A 232 27.57 -4.25 -21.73
N ARG A 233 26.39 -3.69 -21.45
CA ARG A 233 25.40 -3.29 -22.47
C ARG A 233 24.62 -2.08 -21.97
N ALA A 234 24.33 -1.16 -22.90
CA ALA A 234 23.38 -0.06 -22.67
C ALA A 234 22.13 -0.27 -23.51
N ASN A 235 20.99 -0.43 -22.84
CA ASN A 235 19.68 -0.37 -23.52
C ASN A 235 19.09 1.03 -23.32
N VAL A 236 19.56 1.98 -24.15
CA VAL A 236 19.19 3.39 -24.07
C VAL A 236 17.70 3.60 -24.27
N GLY A 237 17.08 2.89 -25.24
CA GLY A 237 15.65 3.03 -25.52
C GLY A 237 14.79 2.66 -24.31
N ARG A 238 15.08 1.52 -23.66
CA ARG A 238 14.37 1.09 -22.45
C ARG A 238 14.63 2.05 -21.29
N CYS A 239 15.87 2.53 -21.12
CA CYS A 239 16.22 3.52 -20.11
C CYS A 239 15.37 4.78 -20.27
N PHE A 240 15.32 5.32 -21.48
CA PHE A 240 14.57 6.53 -21.80
C PHE A 240 13.05 6.39 -21.56
N THR A 241 12.47 5.25 -21.93
CA THR A 241 11.06 4.95 -21.64
C THR A 241 10.78 4.98 -20.13
N ASN A 242 11.65 4.39 -19.32
CA ASN A 242 11.48 4.36 -17.87
C ASN A 242 11.71 5.72 -17.20
N LEU A 243 12.67 6.53 -17.70
CA LEU A 243 12.83 7.92 -17.23
C LEU A 243 11.60 8.77 -17.54
N LYS A 244 10.97 8.61 -18.72
CA LYS A 244 9.71 9.28 -19.03
C LYS A 244 8.56 8.87 -18.10
N LEU A 245 8.50 7.62 -17.70
CA LEU A 245 7.49 7.15 -16.73
C LEU A 245 7.78 7.72 -15.34
N LEU A 246 9.05 7.69 -14.88
CA LEU A 246 9.47 8.31 -13.61
C LEU A 246 9.10 9.80 -13.52
N LYS A 247 9.26 10.53 -14.63
CA LYS A 247 8.91 11.95 -14.73
C LYS A 247 7.43 12.23 -14.45
N LYS A 248 6.55 11.25 -14.65
CA LYS A 248 5.10 11.36 -14.45
C LYS A 248 4.64 10.95 -13.06
N LEU A 249 5.49 10.30 -12.25
CA LEU A 249 5.12 9.86 -10.92
C LEU A 249 4.97 11.05 -9.99
N ASP A 250 3.90 11.05 -9.22
CA ASP A 250 3.67 12.03 -8.15
C ASP A 250 4.30 11.54 -6.85
N VAL A 251 5.62 11.74 -6.73
CA VAL A 251 6.40 11.27 -5.58
C VAL A 251 6.34 12.25 -4.42
N THR A 252 6.29 11.73 -3.20
CA THR A 252 6.29 12.53 -1.97
C THR A 252 7.65 12.49 -1.27
N LYS A 253 7.88 13.44 -0.33
CA LYS A 253 9.09 13.50 0.49
C LYS A 253 9.37 12.16 1.17
N LEU A 254 8.36 11.55 1.79
CA LEU A 254 8.53 10.27 2.50
C LEU A 254 8.92 9.12 1.58
N MET A 255 8.38 9.05 0.36
CA MET A 255 8.77 8.02 -0.62
C MET A 255 10.26 8.12 -0.95
N LEU A 256 10.80 9.34 -1.10
CA LEU A 256 12.21 9.56 -1.35
C LEU A 256 13.08 9.20 -0.14
N LEU A 257 12.67 9.59 1.08
CA LEU A 257 13.39 9.28 2.31
C LEU A 257 13.41 7.78 2.61
N ARG A 258 12.32 7.06 2.29
CA ARG A 258 12.25 5.59 2.41
C ARG A 258 13.12 4.87 1.39
N ASN A 259 13.29 5.46 0.21
CA ASN A 259 13.99 4.84 -0.93
C ASN A 259 15.18 5.68 -1.42
N PRO A 260 16.18 5.97 -0.58
CA PRO A 260 17.31 6.84 -0.96
C PRO A 260 18.13 6.30 -2.15
N GLN A 261 18.10 4.98 -2.37
CA GLN A 261 18.76 4.37 -3.54
C GLN A 261 18.12 4.80 -4.87
N SER A 262 16.82 5.13 -4.89
CA SER A 262 16.15 5.66 -6.07
C SER A 262 16.70 7.04 -6.43
N VAL A 263 16.89 7.91 -5.43
CA VAL A 263 17.49 9.24 -5.60
C VAL A 263 18.96 9.12 -6.06
N GLU A 264 19.75 8.24 -5.43
CA GLU A 264 21.16 7.98 -5.82
C GLU A 264 21.25 7.46 -7.26
N THR A 265 20.31 6.62 -7.69
CA THR A 265 20.29 6.12 -9.08
C THR A 265 20.11 7.29 -10.06
N ILE A 266 19.15 8.17 -9.82
CA ILE A 266 18.91 9.34 -10.69
C ILE A 266 20.09 10.32 -10.64
N ARG A 267 20.66 10.56 -9.45
CA ARG A 267 21.89 11.35 -9.27
C ARG A 267 23.03 10.82 -10.14
N SER A 268 23.25 9.50 -10.14
CA SER A 268 24.29 8.84 -10.94
C SER A 268 24.04 9.01 -12.44
N MET A 269 22.78 8.95 -12.88
CA MET A 269 22.42 9.09 -14.31
C MET A 269 22.70 10.49 -14.86
N ARG A 270 22.72 11.53 -14.04
CA ARG A 270 23.11 12.90 -14.45
C ARG A 270 24.55 12.97 -14.98
N ARG A 271 25.41 12.03 -14.63
CA ARG A 271 26.83 11.95 -15.03
C ARG A 271 27.09 10.76 -15.95
N TYR A 272 26.04 10.15 -16.49
CA TYR A 272 26.21 8.95 -17.32
C TYR A 272 26.93 9.25 -18.64
N LEU A 273 28.04 8.54 -18.89
CA LEU A 273 28.85 8.67 -20.10
C LEU A 273 28.90 7.37 -20.92
N GLY A 274 28.47 6.25 -20.34
CA GLY A 274 28.65 4.94 -20.92
C GLY A 274 30.07 4.38 -20.74
N ASN A 275 30.27 3.17 -21.22
CA ASN A 275 31.57 2.50 -21.16
C ASN A 275 32.16 2.32 -22.57
N LEU A 276 32.33 3.43 -23.29
CA LEU A 276 32.73 3.49 -24.71
C LEU A 276 34.03 2.71 -24.97
N LYS A 277 34.99 2.77 -24.04
CA LYS A 277 36.30 2.06 -24.17
C LYS A 277 36.12 0.53 -24.24
N VAL A 278 35.15 -0.03 -23.55
CA VAL A 278 34.92 -1.48 -23.48
C VAL A 278 34.02 -1.96 -24.63
N TRP A 279 33.09 -1.12 -25.08
CA TRP A 279 32.09 -1.54 -26.06
C TRP A 279 32.61 -1.57 -27.51
N LYS A 280 33.81 -1.03 -27.78
CA LYS A 280 34.49 -1.05 -29.11
C LYS A 280 33.54 -0.66 -30.26
N MET A 281 32.83 0.43 -30.11
CA MET A 281 31.91 0.96 -31.11
C MET A 281 32.68 1.58 -32.29
N ASP A 282 32.06 1.55 -33.48
CA ASP A 282 32.57 2.40 -34.58
C ASP A 282 32.27 3.87 -34.33
N ALA A 283 32.96 4.78 -35.04
CA ALA A 283 32.87 6.22 -34.85
C ALA A 283 31.44 6.77 -35.02
N SER A 284 30.63 6.18 -35.91
CA SER A 284 29.25 6.58 -36.15
C SER A 284 28.35 6.17 -35.00
N ALA A 285 28.47 4.91 -34.52
CA ALA A 285 27.73 4.39 -33.37
C ALA A 285 28.11 5.12 -32.08
N GLU A 286 29.39 5.45 -31.90
CA GLU A 286 29.87 6.22 -30.75
C GLU A 286 29.26 7.64 -30.74
N ALA A 287 29.26 8.34 -31.86
CA ALA A 287 28.66 9.66 -31.99
C ALA A 287 27.16 9.65 -31.73
N ALA A 288 26.43 8.63 -32.22
CA ALA A 288 25.02 8.42 -31.95
C ALA A 288 24.76 8.15 -30.46
N PHE A 289 25.57 7.30 -29.83
CA PHE A 289 25.48 6.99 -28.39
C PHE A 289 25.73 8.21 -27.52
N ILE A 290 26.73 9.04 -27.82
CA ILE A 290 27.04 10.27 -27.08
C ILE A 290 25.81 11.22 -27.08
N LYS A 291 25.11 11.36 -28.20
CA LYS A 291 23.87 12.13 -28.30
C LYS A 291 22.78 11.55 -27.39
N GLN A 292 22.60 10.24 -27.42
CA GLN A 292 21.63 9.55 -26.57
C GLN A 292 21.97 9.66 -25.10
N ALA A 293 23.24 9.50 -24.72
CA ALA A 293 23.72 9.67 -23.35
C ALA A 293 23.50 11.12 -22.84
N LYS A 294 23.60 12.12 -23.72
CA LYS A 294 23.25 13.52 -23.39
C LYS A 294 21.78 13.63 -22.99
N ILE A 295 20.86 13.06 -23.77
CA ILE A 295 19.42 13.07 -23.46
C ILE A 295 19.12 12.37 -22.13
N ILE A 296 19.78 11.23 -21.83
CA ILE A 296 19.64 10.55 -20.54
C ILE A 296 20.04 11.47 -19.39
N ARG A 297 21.17 12.19 -19.51
CA ARG A 297 21.63 13.13 -18.48
C ARG A 297 20.64 14.28 -18.27
N GLU A 298 20.08 14.84 -19.34
CA GLU A 298 19.11 15.93 -19.29
C GLU A 298 17.81 15.49 -18.60
N GLU A 299 17.25 14.33 -18.96
CA GLU A 299 16.05 13.78 -18.33
C GLU A 299 16.31 13.43 -16.85
N ALA A 300 17.46 12.86 -16.54
CA ALA A 300 17.83 12.57 -15.15
C ALA A 300 18.02 13.85 -14.32
N SER A 301 18.59 14.92 -14.91
CA SER A 301 18.73 16.21 -14.23
C SER A 301 17.36 16.82 -13.92
N PHE A 302 16.43 16.78 -14.85
CA PHE A 302 15.07 17.26 -14.65
C PHE A 302 14.36 16.49 -13.51
N ILE A 303 14.50 15.15 -13.47
CA ILE A 303 13.89 14.33 -12.39
C ILE A 303 14.56 14.65 -11.05
N TYR A 304 15.88 14.86 -11.03
CA TYR A 304 16.63 15.18 -9.83
C TYR A 304 16.25 16.54 -9.25
N GLU A 305 16.10 17.56 -10.08
CA GLU A 305 15.60 18.90 -9.70
C GLU A 305 14.17 18.81 -9.12
N ARG A 306 13.32 17.99 -9.72
CA ARG A 306 11.99 17.75 -9.19
C ARG A 306 12.03 17.07 -7.80
N PHE A 307 12.96 16.13 -7.57
CA PHE A 307 13.16 15.54 -6.25
C PHE A 307 13.62 16.58 -5.23
N GLN A 308 14.47 17.53 -5.64
CA GLN A 308 14.90 18.65 -4.81
C GLN A 308 13.72 19.52 -4.40
N THR A 309 12.86 19.88 -5.35
CA THR A 309 11.62 20.65 -5.08
C THR A 309 10.70 19.94 -4.08
N VAL A 310 10.47 18.62 -4.26
CA VAL A 310 9.64 17.82 -3.34
C VAL A 310 10.21 17.77 -1.92
N LEU A 311 11.53 17.85 -1.78
CA LEU A 311 12.21 17.85 -0.49
C LEU A 311 12.27 19.24 0.16
N ASN A 312 11.83 20.30 -0.54
CA ASN A 312 11.90 21.71 -0.10
C ASN A 312 13.32 22.14 0.30
N LEU A 313 14.34 21.62 -0.40
CA LEU A 313 15.73 21.98 -0.15
C LEU A 313 16.15 23.12 -1.07
N ALA A 314 17.13 23.92 -0.63
CA ALA A 314 17.55 25.13 -1.34
C ALA A 314 18.00 24.87 -2.78
N GLU A 315 17.65 25.78 -3.70
CA GLU A 315 18.11 25.74 -5.08
C GLU A 315 19.58 26.19 -5.18
N GLY A 316 20.33 25.57 -6.07
CA GLY A 316 21.66 26.07 -6.50
C GLY A 316 22.86 25.28 -5.97
N GLU A 317 22.74 24.52 -4.90
CA GLU A 317 23.81 23.62 -4.41
C GLU A 317 23.45 22.15 -4.67
N ASP A 318 24.47 21.26 -4.63
CA ASP A 318 24.20 19.82 -4.67
C ASP A 318 23.46 19.41 -3.41
N PHE A 319 22.13 19.29 -3.49
CA PHE A 319 21.28 18.97 -2.35
C PHE A 319 21.57 17.58 -1.72
N TRP A 320 22.49 16.83 -2.30
CA TRP A 320 22.81 15.46 -1.86
C TRP A 320 23.25 15.34 -0.39
N PRO A 321 24.12 16.22 0.14
CA PRO A 321 24.48 16.19 1.56
C PRO A 321 23.27 16.41 2.47
N ASP A 322 22.41 17.37 2.14
CA ASP A 322 21.22 17.69 2.92
C ASP A 322 20.20 16.56 2.86
N PHE A 323 19.99 15.98 1.68
CA PHE A 323 19.18 14.79 1.53
C PHE A 323 19.70 13.62 2.37
N CYS A 324 21.01 13.36 2.36
CA CYS A 324 21.61 12.32 3.19
C CYS A 324 21.39 12.57 4.69
N ASN A 325 21.40 13.83 5.12
CA ASN A 325 21.10 14.22 6.49
C ASN A 325 19.61 13.98 6.83
N GLU A 326 18.69 14.40 5.96
CA GLU A 326 17.26 14.13 6.10
C GLU A 326 16.97 12.61 6.20
N VAL A 327 17.66 11.78 5.41
CA VAL A 327 17.56 10.32 5.48
C VAL A 327 18.06 9.78 6.83
N LYS A 328 19.13 10.36 7.41
CA LYS A 328 19.61 9.98 8.75
C LYS A 328 18.57 10.34 9.82
N ILE A 329 18.01 11.54 9.76
CA ILE A 329 16.95 12.00 10.67
C ILE A 329 15.73 11.08 10.57
N TYR A 330 15.25 10.81 9.35
CA TYR A 330 14.14 9.89 9.11
C TYR A 330 14.40 8.52 9.74
N LYS A 331 15.56 7.93 9.51
CA LYS A 331 15.94 6.62 10.08
C LYS A 331 16.00 6.64 11.59
N ALA A 332 16.51 7.70 12.19
CA ALA A 332 16.61 7.85 13.65
C ALA A 332 15.21 7.93 14.29
N ILE A 333 14.36 8.78 13.76
CA ILE A 333 12.99 9.01 14.27
C ILE A 333 12.12 7.76 14.09
N THR A 334 12.24 7.06 12.96
CA THR A 334 11.41 5.89 12.64
C THR A 334 11.99 4.56 13.10
N LYS A 335 13.11 4.55 13.80
CA LYS A 335 13.84 3.33 14.21
C LYS A 335 12.97 2.33 14.96
N PHE A 336 12.11 2.82 15.83
CA PHE A 336 11.27 1.99 16.72
C PHE A 336 9.89 1.67 16.12
N ILE A 337 9.57 2.20 14.93
CA ILE A 337 8.29 1.98 14.26
C ILE A 337 8.38 0.68 13.45
N LYS A 338 7.39 -0.19 13.58
CA LYS A 338 7.30 -1.45 12.82
C LYS A 338 7.32 -1.17 11.30
N PRO A 339 7.96 -2.02 10.48
CA PRO A 339 8.12 -1.79 9.05
C PRO A 339 6.80 -1.52 8.30
N ASN A 340 5.75 -2.29 8.59
CA ASN A 340 4.41 -2.11 7.99
C ASN A 340 3.77 -0.76 8.33
N LEU A 341 3.93 -0.27 9.56
CA LEU A 341 3.42 1.03 9.98
C LEU A 341 4.24 2.17 9.38
N ARG A 342 5.55 1.97 9.23
CA ARG A 342 6.45 2.94 8.62
C ARG A 342 6.15 3.16 7.12
N ILE A 343 5.77 2.09 6.39
CA ILE A 343 5.36 2.18 4.98
C ILE A 343 4.03 2.94 4.84
N ALA A 344 3.11 2.73 5.76
CA ALA A 344 1.78 3.34 5.75
C ALA A 344 1.74 4.76 6.34
N MET A 345 2.84 5.25 6.92
CA MET A 345 2.93 6.57 7.53
C MET A 345 2.81 7.67 6.46
N ASP A 346 1.91 8.62 6.68
CA ASP A 346 1.76 9.81 5.86
C ASP A 346 2.67 10.96 6.33
N GLU A 347 2.75 12.02 5.52
CA GLU A 347 3.61 13.18 5.82
C GLU A 347 3.16 13.94 7.06
N SER A 348 1.86 14.01 7.34
CA SER A 348 1.31 14.66 8.53
C SER A 348 1.80 13.96 9.80
N THR A 349 1.67 12.63 9.84
CA THR A 349 2.14 11.82 10.96
C THR A 349 3.66 11.93 11.13
N TYR A 350 4.42 11.97 10.04
CA TYR A 350 5.88 12.15 10.10
C TYR A 350 6.26 13.52 10.64
N ASN A 351 5.64 14.60 10.18
CA ASN A 351 5.92 15.96 10.63
C ASN A 351 5.63 16.11 12.13
N ASN A 352 4.53 15.57 12.61
CA ASN A 352 4.20 15.56 14.05
C ASN A 352 5.26 14.80 14.88
N LEU A 353 5.83 13.72 14.34
CA LEU A 353 6.94 13.01 14.99
C LEU A 353 8.22 13.85 15.05
N VAL A 354 8.54 14.56 13.96
CA VAL A 354 9.70 15.47 13.91
C VAL A 354 9.56 16.56 14.96
N GLU A 355 8.40 17.22 15.01
CA GLU A 355 8.10 18.28 16.00
C GLU A 355 8.19 17.77 17.44
N ALA A 356 7.58 16.61 17.72
CA ALA A 356 7.64 16.00 19.06
C ALA A 356 9.07 15.66 19.49
N THR A 357 9.92 15.25 18.54
CA THR A 357 11.33 14.91 18.82
C THR A 357 12.17 16.16 19.05
N GLN A 358 11.92 17.24 18.32
CA GLN A 358 12.60 18.53 18.47
C GLN A 358 12.18 19.24 19.78
N GLY A 359 10.89 19.16 20.14
CA GLY A 359 10.39 19.72 21.41
C GLY A 359 11.00 19.07 22.66
N ASN A 360 11.29 17.77 22.60
CA ASN A 360 11.93 17.05 23.71
C ASN A 360 13.44 17.33 23.86
N THR A 361 14.10 17.82 22.80
CA THR A 361 15.53 18.20 22.86
C THR A 361 15.74 19.62 23.42
N LEU A 362 14.69 20.41 23.55
CA LEU A 362 14.73 21.80 24.08
C LEU A 362 14.31 21.93 25.54
N ALA A 363 13.91 20.85 26.21
CA ALA A 363 13.67 20.87 27.65
C ALA A 363 15.01 20.77 28.40
N PRO A 364 15.49 21.79 29.10
CA PRO A 364 16.69 21.69 29.91
C PRO A 364 16.45 20.69 31.04
N ALA A 365 17.41 19.77 31.22
CA ALA A 365 17.46 18.91 32.37
C ALA A 365 17.33 19.80 33.63
N LYS A 366 16.25 19.67 34.37
CA LYS A 366 16.15 20.24 35.70
C LYS A 366 17.09 19.45 36.60
N GLU A 367 18.16 20.11 37.04
CA GLU A 367 19.00 19.69 38.14
C GLU A 367 18.19 19.50 39.45
#